data_bbddd68758d3b9a6745b11eecd5f1568
#
_entry.id   bbddd68758d3b9a6745b11eecd5f1568
#
_cell.length_a   1.000
_cell.length_b   1.000
_cell.length_c   1.000
_cell.angle_alpha   90.00
_cell.angle_beta   90.00
_cell.angle_gamma   90.00
#
_symmetry.space_group_name_H-M   'P 1'
#
loop_
_entity.id
_entity.type
_entity.pdbx_description
1 polymer ?
#
loop_
_entity_poly.entity_id
_entity_poly.type
_entity_poly.pdbx_seq_one_letter_code
_entity_poly.pdbx_strand_id
1 'polypeptide(L)'
;MSDLSAVVAKINNLQNGEMQQVEVGKQKVLLAKVDGKYYATGAFCPHQSAPLAKGILSGNRLICPWHNACYNVRSGEQYEPPGLDCLTHFPVRLEGENIIVTIPENAPSQHPPKMVQQNLEVSDKVFVILGTGAAGVHAAETLLHEGFPGKIIMITSEEKLPYDRVVMSKQYLQGSTVPKDSLPLRDADFYAENNIELLTGKFVVRVNAKTKQITFADDSLMNYDTLLLATGAKANNLKVPGADLANVFTLRSYQDSDEIVTTIDESKKAVIIGSSFIGMETAASLTKQGVAVTVVSPDKVPFEKLLGEQIGKIYQKIPEKNGVTFQLGTKATEFVGDRKVQAVILDNGEKLAADLVIVGIGVTPATDYLEGVELNEKDNSINTDEYLQVTDGLYAAGDLATFPYWYNGESTRIEHWRLAAQHGRIAALNMTGNRVKYEGVPFFWTGQFNIKMRYVGHVKDWDEAIVQGDLSESEFIVFYVKNKRILAVAANGFDREIAVISELMRLQKMPEVERVREGNFDWLGALNC
;
A
#
# COMPACT_ATOMS: atom_id res chain seq x y z
N MET A 1 -23.83 -18.04 -26.19
CA MET A 1 -23.24 -16.70 -26.17
C MET A 1 -22.31 -16.62 -27.36
N SER A 2 -22.43 -15.61 -28.21
CA SER A 2 -21.59 -15.48 -29.42
C SER A 2 -20.38 -14.61 -29.09
N ASP A 3 -19.19 -15.11 -29.43
CA ASP A 3 -17.95 -14.35 -29.34
C ASP A 3 -18.00 -13.11 -30.26
N LEU A 4 -17.53 -11.98 -29.74
CA LEU A 4 -17.42 -10.75 -30.50
C LEU A 4 -15.98 -10.59 -30.99
N SER A 5 -15.80 -10.54 -32.32
CA SER A 5 -14.50 -10.32 -32.95
C SER A 5 -14.46 -8.99 -33.70
N ALA A 6 -13.39 -8.23 -33.55
CA ALA A 6 -13.19 -6.99 -34.26
C ALA A 6 -11.74 -6.81 -34.74
N VAL A 7 -11.58 -6.16 -35.89
CA VAL A 7 -10.28 -5.63 -36.31
C VAL A 7 -9.99 -4.41 -35.45
N VAL A 8 -8.96 -4.46 -34.62
CA VAL A 8 -8.65 -3.41 -33.64
C VAL A 8 -7.46 -2.53 -34.04
N ALA A 9 -6.56 -3.05 -34.89
CA ALA A 9 -5.39 -2.34 -35.39
C ALA A 9 -4.81 -3.04 -36.62
N LYS A 10 -3.82 -2.40 -37.25
CA LYS A 10 -2.93 -3.04 -38.23
C LYS A 10 -1.60 -3.39 -37.59
N ILE A 11 -0.90 -4.39 -38.14
CA ILE A 11 0.38 -4.89 -37.63
C ILE A 11 1.48 -3.82 -37.51
N ASN A 12 1.40 -2.77 -38.34
CA ASN A 12 2.37 -1.66 -38.35
C ASN A 12 1.99 -0.53 -37.37
N ASN A 13 0.82 -0.58 -36.73
CA ASN A 13 0.39 0.45 -35.79
C ASN A 13 1.09 0.38 -34.42
N LEU A 14 1.67 -0.80 -34.06
CA LEU A 14 2.35 -1.00 -32.79
C LEU A 14 3.78 -1.50 -33.02
N GLN A 15 4.74 -0.81 -32.42
CA GLN A 15 6.12 -1.29 -32.34
C GLN A 15 6.28 -2.28 -31.17
N ASN A 16 7.38 -3.03 -31.17
CA ASN A 16 7.69 -3.92 -30.05
C ASN A 16 7.93 -3.11 -28.77
N GLY A 17 7.32 -3.51 -27.66
CA GLY A 17 7.34 -2.74 -26.40
C GLY A 17 6.25 -1.66 -26.27
N GLU A 18 5.42 -1.49 -27.31
CA GLU A 18 4.31 -0.53 -27.26
C GLU A 18 2.97 -1.18 -26.88
N MET A 19 2.08 -0.35 -26.37
CA MET A 19 0.71 -0.72 -26.03
C MET A 19 -0.27 0.41 -26.29
N GLN A 20 -1.51 0.06 -26.61
CA GLN A 20 -2.60 1.02 -26.82
C GLN A 20 -3.93 0.45 -26.35
N GLN A 21 -4.84 1.34 -25.96
CA GLN A 21 -6.22 0.98 -25.70
C GLN A 21 -6.99 0.92 -27.02
N VAL A 22 -7.71 -0.17 -27.23
CA VAL A 22 -8.59 -0.41 -28.38
C VAL A 22 -9.99 -0.79 -27.91
N GLU A 23 -10.94 -0.88 -28.83
CA GLU A 23 -12.32 -1.25 -28.53
C GLU A 23 -12.76 -2.48 -29.33
N VAL A 24 -13.43 -3.40 -28.67
CA VAL A 24 -14.11 -4.54 -29.28
C VAL A 24 -15.58 -4.47 -28.84
N GLY A 25 -16.45 -4.05 -29.76
CA GLY A 25 -17.80 -3.66 -29.40
C GLY A 25 -17.83 -2.47 -28.45
N LYS A 26 -18.38 -2.67 -27.25
CA LYS A 26 -18.42 -1.64 -26.17
C LYS A 26 -17.30 -1.81 -25.15
N GLN A 27 -16.52 -2.89 -25.25
CA GLN A 27 -15.50 -3.22 -24.26
C GLN A 27 -14.15 -2.62 -24.65
N LYS A 28 -13.50 -1.96 -23.68
CA LYS A 28 -12.14 -1.44 -23.82
C LYS A 28 -11.14 -2.55 -23.49
N VAL A 29 -10.15 -2.70 -24.36
CA VAL A 29 -9.12 -3.74 -24.31
C VAL A 29 -7.76 -3.07 -24.43
N LEU A 30 -6.76 -3.54 -23.70
CA LEU A 30 -5.37 -3.17 -23.91
C LEU A 30 -4.75 -4.11 -24.93
N LEU A 31 -4.27 -3.57 -26.05
CA LEU A 31 -3.47 -4.28 -27.03
C LEU A 31 -1.99 -3.93 -26.83
N ALA A 32 -1.13 -4.93 -26.72
CA ALA A 32 0.31 -4.77 -26.54
C ALA A 32 1.10 -5.66 -27.50
N LYS A 33 2.33 -5.24 -27.87
CA LYS A 33 3.25 -6.01 -28.70
C LYS A 33 4.51 -6.32 -27.91
N VAL A 34 4.81 -7.61 -27.70
CA VAL A 34 5.98 -8.10 -26.97
C VAL A 34 6.63 -9.23 -27.79
N ASP A 35 7.93 -9.15 -28.01
CA ASP A 35 8.72 -10.12 -28.77
C ASP A 35 8.08 -10.46 -30.13
N GLY A 36 7.59 -9.42 -30.83
CA GLY A 36 6.96 -9.53 -32.13
C GLY A 36 5.54 -10.12 -32.13
N LYS A 37 5.00 -10.52 -30.96
CA LYS A 37 3.64 -11.08 -30.80
C LYS A 37 2.68 -10.07 -30.17
N TYR A 38 1.40 -10.19 -30.51
CA TYR A 38 0.35 -9.33 -29.97
C TYR A 38 -0.41 -10.04 -28.85
N TYR A 39 -0.72 -9.29 -27.79
CA TYR A 39 -1.47 -9.74 -26.64
C TYR A 39 -2.58 -8.74 -26.32
N ALA A 40 -3.71 -9.24 -25.86
CA ALA A 40 -4.85 -8.42 -25.50
C ALA A 40 -5.34 -8.77 -24.10
N THR A 41 -5.54 -7.75 -23.26
CA THR A 41 -6.03 -7.92 -21.89
C THR A 41 -7.07 -6.87 -21.54
N GLY A 42 -7.68 -6.95 -20.35
CA GLY A 42 -8.48 -5.85 -19.81
C GLY A 42 -7.70 -4.53 -19.81
N ALA A 43 -8.34 -3.42 -20.17
CA ALA A 43 -7.70 -2.12 -20.35
C ALA A 43 -7.44 -1.35 -19.06
N PHE A 44 -8.05 -1.77 -17.96
CA PHE A 44 -8.02 -1.05 -16.68
C PHE A 44 -7.44 -1.90 -15.57
N CYS A 45 -6.67 -1.26 -14.70
CA CYS A 45 -6.09 -1.91 -13.53
C CYS A 45 -7.18 -2.37 -12.54
N PRO A 46 -7.21 -3.65 -12.14
CA PRO A 46 -8.15 -4.17 -11.16
C PRO A 46 -8.19 -3.43 -9.82
N HIS A 47 -7.10 -2.76 -9.43
CA HIS A 47 -7.01 -2.07 -8.14
C HIS A 47 -7.95 -0.85 -8.06
N GLN A 48 -7.80 0.13 -8.95
CA GLN A 48 -8.59 1.38 -8.96
C GLN A 48 -8.90 1.88 -10.37
N SER A 49 -9.08 0.99 -11.32
CA SER A 49 -9.48 1.30 -12.69
C SER A 49 -8.56 2.29 -13.43
N ALA A 50 -7.27 2.35 -13.09
CA ALA A 50 -6.30 3.14 -13.83
C ALA A 50 -6.17 2.65 -15.28
N PRO A 51 -6.13 3.55 -16.30
CA PRO A 51 -5.94 3.15 -17.70
C PRO A 51 -4.52 2.61 -17.90
N LEU A 52 -4.38 1.30 -18.13
CA LEU A 52 -3.09 0.61 -18.24
C LEU A 52 -2.27 1.07 -19.46
N ALA A 53 -2.93 1.55 -20.52
CA ALA A 53 -2.25 2.14 -21.68
C ALA A 53 -1.42 3.40 -21.35
N LYS A 54 -1.67 4.05 -20.20
CA LYS A 54 -0.85 5.17 -19.68
C LYS A 54 0.33 4.71 -18.82
N GLY A 55 0.43 3.42 -18.53
CA GLY A 55 1.54 2.81 -17.80
C GLY A 55 2.74 2.52 -18.68
N ILE A 56 3.52 1.52 -18.31
CA ILE A 56 4.70 1.08 -19.03
C ILE A 56 4.69 -0.43 -19.27
N LEU A 57 5.42 -0.84 -20.31
CA LEU A 57 5.67 -2.22 -20.64
C LEU A 57 7.19 -2.48 -20.59
N SER A 58 7.62 -3.44 -19.76
CA SER A 58 9.01 -3.87 -19.62
C SER A 58 9.09 -5.38 -19.83
N GLY A 59 9.47 -5.82 -21.03
CA GLY A 59 9.30 -7.21 -21.43
C GLY A 59 7.84 -7.63 -21.36
N ASN A 60 7.52 -8.64 -20.56
CA ASN A 60 6.15 -9.08 -20.31
C ASN A 60 5.49 -8.42 -19.09
N ARG A 61 6.17 -7.50 -18.41
CA ARG A 61 5.68 -6.79 -17.24
C ARG A 61 4.88 -5.55 -17.66
N LEU A 62 3.59 -5.57 -17.45
CA LEU A 62 2.68 -4.45 -17.64
C LEU A 62 2.49 -3.74 -16.28
N ILE A 63 3.00 -2.52 -16.17
CA ILE A 63 3.06 -1.78 -14.90
C ILE A 63 2.05 -0.63 -14.92
N CYS A 64 1.17 -0.62 -13.92
CA CYS A 64 0.14 0.39 -13.73
C CYS A 64 0.77 1.76 -13.35
N PRO A 65 0.32 2.88 -13.96
CA PRO A 65 0.93 4.19 -13.72
C PRO A 65 0.57 4.78 -12.36
N TRP A 66 -0.51 4.31 -11.70
CA TRP A 66 -0.95 4.95 -10.47
C TRP A 66 -0.31 4.39 -9.21
N HIS A 67 -0.36 3.05 -9.03
CA HIS A 67 0.08 2.42 -7.79
C HIS A 67 1.08 1.28 -8.01
N ASN A 68 1.67 1.24 -9.21
CA ASN A 68 2.73 0.29 -9.58
C ASN A 68 2.33 -1.19 -9.44
N ALA A 69 1.02 -1.51 -9.56
CA ALA A 69 0.58 -2.89 -9.74
C ALA A 69 1.17 -3.44 -11.04
N CYS A 70 1.60 -4.70 -11.02
CA CYS A 70 2.24 -5.31 -12.18
C CYS A 70 1.53 -6.60 -12.60
N TYR A 71 1.34 -6.75 -13.92
CA TYR A 71 0.67 -7.89 -14.54
C TYR A 71 1.55 -8.49 -15.63
N ASN A 72 1.39 -9.78 -15.86
CA ASN A 72 1.92 -10.43 -17.05
C ASN A 72 1.01 -10.11 -18.25
N VAL A 73 1.49 -9.33 -19.20
CA VAL A 73 0.70 -8.95 -20.38
C VAL A 73 0.33 -10.16 -21.27
N ARG A 74 1.05 -11.28 -21.16
CA ARG A 74 0.81 -12.50 -21.96
C ARG A 74 -0.31 -13.38 -21.40
N SER A 75 -0.44 -13.43 -20.07
CA SER A 75 -1.43 -14.29 -19.40
C SER A 75 -2.52 -13.50 -18.66
N GLY A 76 -2.29 -12.23 -18.34
CA GLY A 76 -3.13 -11.43 -17.47
C GLY A 76 -2.85 -11.61 -15.98
N GLU A 77 -2.03 -12.58 -15.58
CA GLU A 77 -1.73 -12.88 -14.19
C GLU A 77 -1.07 -11.69 -13.47
N GLN A 78 -1.43 -11.50 -12.21
CA GLN A 78 -0.81 -10.49 -11.38
C GLN A 78 0.58 -10.92 -10.92
N TYR A 79 1.58 -10.08 -11.19
CA TYR A 79 2.95 -10.26 -10.70
C TYR A 79 3.20 -9.55 -9.38
N GLU A 80 2.63 -8.35 -9.20
CA GLU A 80 2.84 -7.57 -7.98
C GLU A 80 1.59 -6.78 -7.56
N PRO A 81 1.34 -6.65 -6.24
CA PRO A 81 0.23 -5.88 -5.69
C PRO A 81 0.33 -4.38 -6.09
N PRO A 82 -0.70 -3.54 -5.79
CA PRO A 82 -1.70 -3.74 -4.75
C PRO A 82 -3.04 -4.34 -5.19
N GLY A 83 -3.29 -4.57 -6.48
CA GLY A 83 -4.50 -5.27 -6.89
C GLY A 83 -4.55 -6.71 -6.33
N LEU A 84 -5.73 -7.31 -6.32
CA LEU A 84 -5.92 -8.71 -5.93
C LEU A 84 -6.29 -9.60 -7.13
N ASP A 85 -6.87 -9.01 -8.17
CA ASP A 85 -7.36 -9.74 -9.33
C ASP A 85 -6.36 -9.70 -10.50
N CYS A 86 -6.50 -10.68 -11.37
CA CYS A 86 -5.81 -10.79 -12.65
C CYS A 86 -6.57 -10.02 -13.74
N LEU A 87 -5.89 -9.65 -14.82
CA LEU A 87 -6.51 -9.14 -16.03
C LEU A 87 -7.06 -10.32 -16.86
N THR A 88 -8.25 -10.17 -17.42
CA THR A 88 -8.72 -11.15 -18.41
C THR A 88 -7.87 -11.06 -19.67
N HIS A 89 -7.36 -12.19 -20.13
CA HIS A 89 -6.64 -12.31 -21.39
C HIS A 89 -7.59 -12.69 -22.52
N PHE A 90 -7.49 -12.01 -23.66
CA PHE A 90 -8.32 -12.22 -24.83
C PHE A 90 -7.51 -12.79 -26.01
N PRO A 91 -8.07 -13.76 -26.78
CA PRO A 91 -7.43 -14.29 -27.98
C PRO A 91 -7.16 -13.21 -29.02
N VAL A 92 -5.94 -13.25 -29.57
CA VAL A 92 -5.51 -12.38 -30.68
C VAL A 92 -5.14 -13.25 -31.89
N ARG A 93 -5.64 -12.89 -33.07
CA ARG A 93 -5.23 -13.53 -34.35
C ARG A 93 -4.88 -12.46 -35.39
N LEU A 94 -4.09 -12.85 -36.37
CA LEU A 94 -3.70 -12.01 -37.49
C LEU A 94 -4.38 -12.50 -38.78
N GLU A 95 -4.98 -11.57 -39.52
CA GLU A 95 -5.53 -11.82 -40.86
C GLU A 95 -4.94 -10.80 -41.84
N GLY A 96 -3.96 -11.22 -42.65
CA GLY A 96 -3.21 -10.29 -43.48
C GLY A 96 -2.49 -9.26 -42.61
N GLU A 97 -2.80 -7.99 -42.83
CA GLU A 97 -2.26 -6.87 -42.01
C GLU A 97 -3.10 -6.54 -40.78
N ASN A 98 -4.23 -7.18 -40.59
CA ASN A 98 -5.18 -6.84 -39.52
C ASN A 98 -4.90 -7.64 -38.26
N ILE A 99 -4.98 -6.95 -37.11
CA ILE A 99 -4.97 -7.56 -35.76
C ILE A 99 -6.43 -7.66 -35.31
N ILE A 100 -6.85 -8.88 -35.04
CA ILE A 100 -8.22 -9.18 -34.62
C ILE A 100 -8.18 -9.67 -33.18
N VAL A 101 -8.99 -9.05 -32.33
CA VAL A 101 -9.24 -9.48 -30.95
C VAL A 101 -10.62 -10.07 -30.84
N THR A 102 -10.71 -11.21 -30.15
CA THR A 102 -11.96 -11.90 -29.89
C THR A 102 -12.25 -11.90 -28.40
N ILE A 103 -13.44 -11.43 -28.00
CA ILE A 103 -13.92 -11.47 -26.62
C ILE A 103 -15.29 -12.13 -26.54
N PRO A 104 -15.58 -12.93 -25.50
CA PRO A 104 -16.93 -13.39 -25.24
C PRO A 104 -17.85 -12.21 -24.93
N GLU A 105 -19.10 -12.29 -25.35
CA GLU A 105 -20.09 -11.25 -25.01
C GLU A 105 -20.20 -11.11 -23.48
N ASN A 106 -20.07 -9.87 -22.96
CA ASN A 106 -20.06 -9.54 -21.54
C ASN A 106 -18.91 -10.18 -20.73
N ALA A 107 -17.79 -10.54 -21.37
CA ALA A 107 -16.62 -11.03 -20.66
C ALA A 107 -16.13 -9.99 -19.64
N PRO A 108 -15.82 -10.37 -18.38
CA PRO A 108 -15.28 -9.45 -17.41
C PRO A 108 -13.89 -8.97 -17.86
N SER A 109 -13.51 -7.74 -17.51
CA SER A 109 -12.16 -7.21 -17.80
C SER A 109 -11.08 -7.74 -16.86
N GLN A 110 -11.49 -8.35 -15.75
CA GLN A 110 -10.65 -8.91 -14.68
C GLN A 110 -11.33 -10.10 -14.04
N HIS A 111 -10.56 -10.94 -13.38
CA HIS A 111 -11.05 -12.10 -12.64
C HIS A 111 -10.14 -12.41 -11.44
N PRO A 112 -10.64 -13.06 -10.37
CA PRO A 112 -9.79 -13.57 -9.30
C PRO A 112 -8.68 -14.48 -9.83
N PRO A 113 -7.50 -14.53 -9.19
CA PRO A 113 -6.48 -15.50 -9.53
C PRO A 113 -7.01 -16.93 -9.35
N LYS A 114 -6.47 -17.86 -10.13
CA LYS A 114 -6.85 -19.27 -10.03
C LYS A 114 -6.26 -19.84 -8.73
N MET A 115 -7.13 -20.24 -7.81
CA MET A 115 -6.75 -20.91 -6.57
C MET A 115 -6.70 -22.43 -6.79
N VAL A 116 -5.71 -23.07 -6.18
CA VAL A 116 -5.60 -24.53 -6.17
C VAL A 116 -6.39 -25.06 -4.98
N GLN A 117 -7.23 -26.07 -5.22
CA GLN A 117 -8.00 -26.72 -4.14
C GLN A 117 -7.06 -27.42 -3.16
N GLN A 118 -7.24 -27.15 -1.88
CA GLN A 118 -6.51 -27.83 -0.82
C GLN A 118 -6.88 -29.32 -0.77
N ASN A 119 -5.90 -30.14 -0.42
CA ASN A 119 -6.11 -31.56 -0.20
C ASN A 119 -5.57 -31.96 1.18
N LEU A 120 -6.41 -31.85 2.20
CA LEU A 120 -6.05 -32.14 3.59
C LEU A 120 -5.73 -33.63 3.84
N GLU A 121 -6.03 -34.53 2.91
CA GLU A 121 -5.60 -35.93 2.98
C GLU A 121 -4.10 -36.08 2.67
N VAL A 122 -3.50 -35.09 1.98
CA VAL A 122 -2.08 -35.08 1.59
C VAL A 122 -1.20 -34.46 2.67
N SER A 123 -1.73 -33.52 3.48
CA SER A 123 -0.94 -32.83 4.50
C SER A 123 -1.78 -32.48 5.72
N ASP A 124 -1.26 -32.81 6.90
CA ASP A 124 -1.80 -32.43 8.20
C ASP A 124 -1.18 -31.12 8.75
N LYS A 125 -0.30 -30.47 7.98
CA LYS A 125 0.35 -29.24 8.37
C LYS A 125 -0.64 -28.09 8.56
N VAL A 126 -0.40 -27.30 9.62
CA VAL A 126 -1.20 -26.13 9.97
C VAL A 126 -0.35 -24.87 9.79
N PHE A 127 -0.69 -24.06 8.79
CA PHE A 127 -0.09 -22.74 8.59
C PHE A 127 -1.01 -21.67 9.15
N VAL A 128 -0.46 -20.85 10.04
CA VAL A 128 -1.21 -19.77 10.68
C VAL A 128 -0.72 -18.42 10.19
N ILE A 129 -1.64 -17.53 9.93
CA ILE A 129 -1.38 -16.13 9.56
C ILE A 129 -2.01 -15.26 10.66
N LEU A 130 -1.17 -14.63 11.48
CA LEU A 130 -1.62 -13.75 12.55
C LEU A 130 -1.64 -12.30 12.06
N GLY A 131 -2.84 -11.80 11.77
CA GLY A 131 -3.10 -10.49 11.17
C GLY A 131 -3.67 -10.63 9.77
N THR A 132 -4.77 -9.90 9.48
CA THR A 132 -5.52 -9.95 8.22
C THR A 132 -5.44 -8.64 7.42
N GLY A 133 -4.36 -7.88 7.60
CA GLY A 133 -4.03 -6.72 6.78
C GLY A 133 -3.46 -7.12 5.42
N ALA A 134 -2.81 -6.17 4.73
CA ALA A 134 -2.23 -6.39 3.40
C ALA A 134 -1.32 -7.63 3.34
N ALA A 135 -0.42 -7.78 4.30
CA ALA A 135 0.50 -8.93 4.33
C ALA A 135 -0.24 -10.26 4.50
N GLY A 136 -1.20 -10.31 5.44
CA GLY A 136 -1.91 -11.56 5.75
C GLY A 136 -2.79 -12.04 4.60
N VAL A 137 -3.56 -11.14 3.97
CA VAL A 137 -4.42 -11.51 2.83
C VAL A 137 -3.61 -12.00 1.65
N HIS A 138 -2.56 -11.27 1.25
CA HIS A 138 -1.72 -11.69 0.13
C HIS A 138 -0.95 -12.97 0.43
N ALA A 139 -0.60 -13.22 1.69
CA ALA A 139 0.01 -14.49 2.08
C ALA A 139 -0.98 -15.65 1.92
N ALA A 140 -2.22 -15.52 2.41
CA ALA A 140 -3.24 -16.56 2.28
C ALA A 140 -3.54 -16.90 0.83
N GLU A 141 -3.77 -15.88 -0.02
CA GLU A 141 -3.99 -16.08 -1.46
C GLU A 141 -2.78 -16.71 -2.15
N THR A 142 -1.56 -16.34 -1.77
CA THR A 142 -0.34 -16.94 -2.33
C THR A 142 -0.20 -18.41 -1.94
N LEU A 143 -0.48 -18.78 -0.69
CA LEU A 143 -0.48 -20.19 -0.27
C LEU A 143 -1.45 -21.05 -1.10
N LEU A 144 -2.65 -20.51 -1.38
CA LEU A 144 -3.63 -21.19 -2.23
C LEU A 144 -3.17 -21.28 -3.69
N HIS A 145 -2.63 -20.18 -4.22
CA HIS A 145 -2.14 -20.14 -5.60
C HIS A 145 -0.99 -21.13 -5.83
N GLU A 146 -0.10 -21.25 -4.85
CA GLU A 146 1.02 -22.21 -4.88
C GLU A 146 0.61 -23.66 -4.53
N GLY A 147 -0.66 -23.87 -4.25
CA GLY A 147 -1.20 -25.21 -3.99
C GLY A 147 -0.77 -25.81 -2.66
N PHE A 148 -0.61 -24.99 -1.61
CA PHE A 148 -0.35 -25.52 -0.27
C PHE A 148 -1.50 -26.44 0.15
N PRO A 149 -1.22 -27.74 0.42
CA PRO A 149 -2.28 -28.73 0.63
C PRO A 149 -2.82 -28.73 2.07
N GLY A 150 -2.09 -28.15 3.04
CA GLY A 150 -2.43 -28.17 4.45
C GLY A 150 -3.47 -27.14 4.85
N LYS A 151 -3.75 -27.05 6.15
CA LYS A 151 -4.72 -26.12 6.73
C LYS A 151 -4.16 -24.70 6.79
N ILE A 152 -4.94 -23.71 6.33
CA ILE A 152 -4.66 -22.29 6.43
C ILE A 152 -5.61 -21.66 7.44
N ILE A 153 -5.07 -21.03 8.49
CA ILE A 153 -5.83 -20.32 9.52
C ILE A 153 -5.40 -18.86 9.52
N MET A 154 -6.35 -17.95 9.34
CA MET A 154 -6.13 -16.50 9.48
C MET A 154 -6.77 -16.02 10.79
N ILE A 155 -6.03 -15.22 11.59
CA ILE A 155 -6.48 -14.73 12.89
C ILE A 155 -6.45 -13.21 12.92
N THR A 156 -7.53 -12.59 13.38
CA THR A 156 -7.61 -11.16 13.62
C THR A 156 -8.42 -10.83 14.86
N SER A 157 -8.01 -9.78 15.59
CA SER A 157 -8.79 -9.22 16.70
C SER A 157 -9.96 -8.37 16.24
N GLU A 158 -9.99 -7.96 14.96
CA GLU A 158 -11.09 -7.18 14.39
C GLU A 158 -12.27 -8.11 14.04
N GLU A 159 -13.49 -7.59 14.25
CA GLU A 159 -14.75 -8.31 13.95
C GLU A 159 -15.07 -8.36 12.44
N LYS A 160 -14.40 -7.50 11.65
CA LYS A 160 -14.66 -7.33 10.22
C LYS A 160 -13.86 -8.30 9.38
N LEU A 161 -14.40 -8.66 8.21
CA LEU A 161 -13.64 -9.30 7.15
C LEU A 161 -12.40 -8.45 6.79
N PRO A 162 -11.33 -9.06 6.29
CA PRO A 162 -10.16 -8.32 5.81
C PRO A 162 -10.55 -7.23 4.79
N TYR A 163 -10.09 -6.00 5.00
CA TYR A 163 -10.51 -4.84 4.21
C TYR A 163 -9.31 -3.96 3.81
N ASP A 164 -9.51 -3.10 2.79
CA ASP A 164 -8.51 -2.11 2.37
C ASP A 164 -8.43 -0.94 3.37
N ARG A 165 -7.35 -0.91 4.18
CA ARG A 165 -7.11 0.18 5.14
C ARG A 165 -6.79 1.51 4.49
N VAL A 166 -6.35 1.53 3.23
CA VAL A 166 -5.96 2.76 2.52
C VAL A 166 -7.15 3.68 2.33
N VAL A 167 -8.35 3.13 2.22
CA VAL A 167 -9.58 3.95 2.05
C VAL A 167 -10.03 4.63 3.33
N MET A 168 -9.58 4.17 4.52
CA MET A 168 -10.05 4.65 5.82
C MET A 168 -9.72 6.12 6.06
N SER A 169 -8.49 6.56 5.77
CA SER A 169 -8.07 7.98 5.91
C SER A 169 -8.56 8.88 4.77
N LYS A 170 -9.14 8.30 3.71
CA LYS A 170 -9.52 9.00 2.46
C LYS A 170 -11.02 8.94 2.23
N GLN A 171 -11.46 8.09 1.30
CA GLN A 171 -12.85 8.04 0.84
C GLN A 171 -13.84 7.81 1.98
N TYR A 172 -13.50 6.97 2.96
CA TYR A 172 -14.37 6.69 4.08
C TYR A 172 -14.59 7.93 4.96
N LEU A 173 -13.51 8.60 5.39
CA LEU A 173 -13.60 9.85 6.16
C LEU A 173 -14.17 11.01 5.36
N GLN A 174 -14.15 10.97 4.03
CA GLN A 174 -14.73 12.02 3.18
C GLN A 174 -16.26 11.92 3.04
N GLY A 175 -16.91 10.99 3.75
CA GLY A 175 -18.36 10.76 3.63
C GLY A 175 -18.74 10.26 2.22
N SER A 176 -17.78 9.76 1.44
CA SER A 176 -18.09 9.09 0.19
C SER A 176 -18.96 7.90 0.54
N THR A 177 -20.03 7.68 -0.22
CA THR A 177 -20.86 6.49 -0.14
C THR A 177 -20.07 5.27 -0.66
N VAL A 178 -18.94 4.96 -0.02
CA VAL A 178 -18.32 3.65 -0.18
C VAL A 178 -19.28 2.70 0.53
N PRO A 179 -20.02 1.86 -0.17
CA PRO A 179 -20.92 0.93 0.49
C PRO A 179 -20.09 0.13 1.50
N LYS A 180 -20.58 0.03 2.73
CA LYS A 180 -19.87 -0.74 3.78
C LYS A 180 -19.59 -2.19 3.32
N ASP A 181 -20.44 -2.70 2.45
CA ASP A 181 -20.33 -4.04 1.85
C ASP A 181 -19.24 -4.16 0.76
N SER A 182 -18.70 -3.04 0.26
CA SER A 182 -17.61 -3.02 -0.75
C SER A 182 -16.22 -2.81 -0.15
N LEU A 183 -16.10 -2.72 1.17
CA LEU A 183 -14.82 -2.56 1.87
C LEU A 183 -14.01 -3.86 1.98
N PRO A 184 -14.63 -5.05 2.15
CA PRO A 184 -13.88 -6.29 2.20
C PRO A 184 -13.04 -6.52 0.93
N LEU A 185 -11.82 -7.00 1.11
CA LEU A 185 -10.92 -7.38 0.00
C LEU A 185 -11.44 -8.60 -0.74
N ARG A 186 -12.03 -9.55 0.02
CA ARG A 186 -12.78 -10.72 -0.46
C ARG A 186 -14.03 -10.86 0.38
N ASP A 187 -15.10 -11.39 -0.19
CA ASP A 187 -16.32 -11.73 0.53
C ASP A 187 -16.14 -12.97 1.43
N ALA A 188 -17.14 -13.27 2.24
CA ALA A 188 -17.09 -14.39 3.15
C ALA A 188 -17.05 -15.75 2.40
N ASP A 189 -17.71 -15.82 1.24
CA ASP A 189 -17.78 -17.03 0.44
C ASP A 189 -16.40 -17.40 -0.10
N PHE A 190 -15.56 -16.42 -0.44
CA PHE A 190 -14.18 -16.67 -0.87
C PHE A 190 -13.39 -17.49 0.16
N TYR A 191 -13.47 -17.13 1.45
CA TYR A 191 -12.74 -17.86 2.50
C TYR A 191 -13.29 -19.26 2.68
N ALA A 192 -14.62 -19.40 2.66
CA ALA A 192 -15.29 -20.70 2.80
C ALA A 192 -15.00 -21.64 1.62
N GLU A 193 -15.13 -21.16 0.39
CA GLU A 193 -14.91 -21.92 -0.84
C GLU A 193 -13.45 -22.38 -0.99
N ASN A 194 -12.50 -21.61 -0.45
CA ASN A 194 -11.08 -21.93 -0.47
C ASN A 194 -10.58 -22.58 0.84
N ASN A 195 -11.47 -23.05 1.71
CA ASN A 195 -11.16 -23.72 2.98
C ASN A 195 -10.19 -22.94 3.88
N ILE A 196 -10.22 -21.60 3.85
CA ILE A 196 -9.47 -20.77 4.79
C ILE A 196 -10.29 -20.64 6.07
N GLU A 197 -9.74 -21.08 7.20
CA GLU A 197 -10.36 -20.82 8.50
C GLU A 197 -10.03 -19.38 8.93
N LEU A 198 -11.01 -18.47 8.82
CA LEU A 198 -10.89 -17.08 9.22
C LEU A 198 -11.49 -16.87 10.61
N LEU A 199 -10.61 -16.60 11.60
CA LEU A 199 -10.98 -16.34 12.99
C LEU A 199 -11.00 -14.84 13.25
N THR A 200 -12.17 -14.21 13.18
CA THR A 200 -12.40 -12.80 13.52
C THR A 200 -12.72 -12.62 15.00
N GLY A 201 -12.46 -11.43 15.57
CA GLY A 201 -12.69 -11.13 16.99
C GLY A 201 -11.84 -11.96 17.96
N LYS A 202 -10.79 -12.64 17.47
CA LYS A 202 -9.91 -13.47 18.30
C LYS A 202 -8.65 -12.74 18.71
N PHE A 203 -8.54 -12.48 20.00
CA PHE A 203 -7.40 -11.74 20.56
C PHE A 203 -6.30 -12.70 21.01
N VAL A 204 -5.12 -12.59 20.38
CA VAL A 204 -3.93 -13.35 20.75
C VAL A 204 -3.16 -12.57 21.82
N VAL A 205 -2.92 -13.19 22.97
CA VAL A 205 -2.19 -12.59 24.10
C VAL A 205 -0.75 -13.07 24.17
N ARG A 206 -0.45 -14.22 23.58
CA ARG A 206 0.91 -14.77 23.58
C ARG A 206 1.17 -15.65 22.36
N VAL A 207 2.34 -15.51 21.77
CA VAL A 207 2.94 -16.45 20.81
C VAL A 207 4.28 -16.90 21.34
N ASN A 208 4.41 -18.18 21.61
CA ASN A 208 5.70 -18.79 22.01
C ASN A 208 6.33 -19.44 20.76
N ALA A 209 7.39 -18.80 20.25
CA ALA A 209 8.08 -19.26 19.05
C ALA A 209 8.81 -20.61 19.25
N LYS A 210 9.27 -20.92 20.46
CA LYS A 210 10.01 -22.17 20.75
C LYS A 210 9.09 -23.37 20.79
N THR A 211 7.91 -23.23 21.40
CA THR A 211 6.92 -24.32 21.49
C THR A 211 5.93 -24.34 20.32
N LYS A 212 6.04 -23.39 19.40
CA LYS A 212 5.12 -23.20 18.25
C LYS A 212 3.66 -23.17 18.70
N GLN A 213 3.36 -22.34 19.71
CA GLN A 213 2.03 -22.26 20.31
C GLN A 213 1.52 -20.83 20.45
N ILE A 214 0.26 -20.64 20.15
CA ILE A 214 -0.51 -19.39 20.30
C ILE A 214 -1.44 -19.55 21.49
N THR A 215 -1.50 -18.53 22.37
CA THR A 215 -2.48 -18.42 23.46
C THR A 215 -3.44 -17.28 23.16
N PHE A 216 -4.73 -17.55 23.23
CA PHE A 216 -5.79 -16.55 23.09
C PHE A 216 -6.18 -15.92 24.43
N ALA A 217 -6.93 -14.83 24.41
CA ALA A 217 -7.40 -14.13 25.61
C ALA A 217 -8.38 -14.95 26.47
N ASP A 218 -8.99 -15.99 25.89
CA ASP A 218 -9.85 -16.95 26.58
C ASP A 218 -9.07 -18.18 27.11
N ASP A 219 -7.73 -18.07 27.20
CA ASP A 219 -6.79 -19.11 27.62
C ASP A 219 -6.76 -20.36 26.71
N SER A 220 -7.50 -20.36 25.60
CA SER A 220 -7.40 -21.44 24.62
C SER A 220 -6.06 -21.43 23.91
N LEU A 221 -5.61 -22.60 23.47
CA LEU A 221 -4.29 -22.82 22.86
C LEU A 221 -4.44 -23.33 21.44
N MET A 222 -3.56 -22.87 20.55
CA MET A 222 -3.45 -23.36 19.18
C MET A 222 -1.97 -23.65 18.87
N ASN A 223 -1.70 -24.82 18.33
CA ASN A 223 -0.39 -25.18 17.80
C ASN A 223 -0.31 -24.90 16.32
N TYR A 224 0.88 -24.64 15.79
CA TYR A 224 1.14 -24.42 14.38
C TYR A 224 2.43 -25.11 13.92
N ASP A 225 2.53 -25.44 12.65
CA ASP A 225 3.78 -25.88 12.03
C ASP A 225 4.58 -24.68 11.54
N THR A 226 3.90 -23.74 10.89
CA THR A 226 4.48 -22.49 10.39
C THR A 226 3.56 -21.32 10.71
N LEU A 227 4.15 -20.21 11.16
CA LEU A 227 3.44 -18.98 11.52
C LEU A 227 3.99 -17.78 10.74
N LEU A 228 3.08 -17.00 10.16
CA LEU A 228 3.36 -15.67 9.65
C LEU A 228 2.85 -14.62 10.65
N LEU A 229 3.76 -13.80 11.15
CA LEU A 229 3.45 -12.60 11.95
C LEU A 229 3.17 -11.43 11.00
N ALA A 230 1.91 -10.99 10.95
CA ALA A 230 1.41 -9.93 10.07
C ALA A 230 0.50 -8.93 10.80
N THR A 231 0.71 -8.75 12.13
CA THR A 231 -0.10 -7.88 13.00
C THR A 231 0.12 -6.39 12.76
N GLY A 232 1.14 -6.05 11.97
CA GLY A 232 1.42 -4.66 11.60
C GLY A 232 1.89 -3.82 12.78
N ALA A 233 1.27 -2.65 12.98
CA ALA A 233 1.66 -1.69 13.99
C ALA A 233 0.45 -1.04 14.66
N LYS A 234 0.62 -0.56 15.90
CA LYS A 234 -0.36 0.20 16.68
C LYS A 234 -0.10 1.70 16.52
N ALA A 235 -1.15 2.49 16.40
CA ALA A 235 -1.03 3.95 16.41
C ALA A 235 -0.52 4.44 17.77
N ASN A 236 0.39 5.41 17.74
CA ASN A 236 0.95 6.01 18.94
C ASN A 236 -0.03 7.00 19.56
N ASN A 237 -0.28 6.87 20.84
CA ASN A 237 -1.03 7.83 21.64
C ASN A 237 -0.11 8.94 22.16
N LEU A 238 -0.61 10.17 22.22
CA LEU A 238 0.08 11.26 22.87
C LEU A 238 -0.12 11.16 24.40
N LYS A 239 0.99 11.10 25.14
CA LYS A 239 0.97 10.98 26.60
C LYS A 239 0.96 12.38 27.25
N VAL A 240 -0.21 13.03 27.24
CA VAL A 240 -0.44 14.34 27.86
C VAL A 240 -1.72 14.29 28.71
N PRO A 241 -1.90 15.21 29.68
CA PRO A 241 -3.18 15.34 30.40
C PRO A 241 -4.36 15.47 29.43
N GLY A 242 -5.46 14.76 29.71
CA GLY A 242 -6.67 14.78 28.90
C GLY A 242 -6.62 13.93 27.61
N ALA A 243 -5.58 13.13 27.38
CA ALA A 243 -5.51 12.27 26.20
C ALA A 243 -6.57 11.15 26.16
N ASP A 244 -7.25 10.90 27.28
CA ASP A 244 -8.33 9.95 27.48
C ASP A 244 -9.74 10.57 27.35
N LEU A 245 -9.84 11.87 27.09
CA LEU A 245 -11.13 12.54 26.87
C LEU A 245 -11.81 11.96 25.62
N ALA A 246 -13.16 11.90 25.66
CA ALA A 246 -13.93 11.55 24.47
C ALA A 246 -13.64 12.54 23.31
N ASN A 247 -13.76 12.08 22.09
CA ASN A 247 -13.43 12.79 20.83
C ASN A 247 -11.92 13.06 20.66
N VAL A 248 -11.05 12.32 21.36
CA VAL A 248 -9.62 12.24 21.08
C VAL A 248 -9.36 10.86 20.46
N PHE A 249 -8.96 10.82 19.21
CA PHE A 249 -8.82 9.59 18.43
C PHE A 249 -7.40 9.42 17.86
N THR A 250 -7.04 8.18 17.62
CA THR A 250 -6.04 7.80 16.62
C THR A 250 -6.77 7.29 15.38
N LEU A 251 -6.06 7.07 14.27
CA LEU A 251 -6.63 6.51 13.06
C LEU A 251 -5.79 5.34 12.57
N ARG A 252 -6.29 4.11 12.73
CA ARG A 252 -5.63 2.89 12.28
C ARG A 252 -6.59 1.84 11.74
N SER A 253 -7.76 1.69 12.35
CA SER A 253 -8.73 0.64 12.07
C SER A 253 -10.01 1.19 11.43
N TYR A 254 -10.85 0.26 10.94
CA TYR A 254 -12.22 0.57 10.52
C TYR A 254 -13.01 1.22 11.66
N GLN A 255 -12.88 0.68 12.90
CA GLN A 255 -13.58 1.18 14.06
C GLN A 255 -13.21 2.63 14.35
N ASP A 256 -11.90 2.97 14.34
CA ASP A 256 -11.45 4.35 14.52
C ASP A 256 -12.10 5.30 13.50
N SER A 257 -12.14 4.87 12.24
CA SER A 257 -12.73 5.68 11.16
C SER A 257 -14.23 5.86 11.33
N ASP A 258 -14.96 4.82 11.75
CA ASP A 258 -16.42 4.86 11.97
C ASP A 258 -16.77 5.76 13.16
N GLU A 259 -16.01 5.69 14.24
CA GLU A 259 -16.13 6.58 15.41
C GLU A 259 -15.87 8.05 15.06
N ILE A 260 -14.82 8.31 14.25
CA ILE A 260 -14.50 9.66 13.76
C ILE A 260 -15.65 10.19 12.88
N VAL A 261 -16.13 9.40 11.91
CA VAL A 261 -17.23 9.79 11.01
C VAL A 261 -18.50 10.15 11.83
N THR A 262 -18.85 9.32 12.81
CA THR A 262 -19.99 9.58 13.69
C THR A 262 -19.85 10.90 14.48
N THR A 263 -18.60 11.26 14.83
CA THR A 263 -18.31 12.48 15.60
C THR A 263 -18.27 13.73 14.71
N ILE A 264 -17.96 13.60 13.40
CA ILE A 264 -17.84 14.74 12.47
C ILE A 264 -19.15 15.54 12.38
N ASP A 265 -20.30 14.91 12.37
CA ASP A 265 -21.60 15.59 12.22
C ASP A 265 -21.87 16.63 13.33
N GLU A 266 -21.34 16.40 14.52
CA GLU A 266 -21.43 17.30 15.68
C GLU A 266 -20.24 18.28 15.78
N SER A 267 -19.16 18.05 15.01
CA SER A 267 -17.89 18.75 15.13
C SER A 267 -17.77 19.90 14.15
N LYS A 268 -17.33 21.05 14.62
CA LYS A 268 -17.06 22.25 13.81
C LYS A 268 -15.57 22.56 13.71
N LYS A 269 -14.78 22.13 14.69
CA LYS A 269 -13.35 22.41 14.82
C LYS A 269 -12.59 21.14 15.17
N ALA A 270 -11.64 20.77 14.32
CA ALA A 270 -10.74 19.65 14.56
C ALA A 270 -9.30 20.14 14.72
N VAL A 271 -8.59 19.58 15.70
CA VAL A 271 -7.14 19.74 15.83
C VAL A 271 -6.48 18.40 15.52
N ILE A 272 -5.52 18.42 14.57
CA ILE A 272 -4.76 17.25 14.17
C ILE A 272 -3.35 17.38 14.70
N ILE A 273 -2.89 16.39 15.46
CA ILE A 273 -1.54 16.34 16.02
C ILE A 273 -0.68 15.48 15.12
N GLY A 274 0.28 16.13 14.43
CA GLY A 274 1.19 15.51 13.48
C GLY A 274 0.91 15.89 12.03
N SER A 275 1.97 16.19 11.28
CA SER A 275 1.94 16.63 9.87
C SER A 275 2.55 15.61 8.90
N SER A 276 2.46 14.32 9.23
CA SER A 276 2.83 13.19 8.37
C SER A 276 1.61 12.66 7.58
N PHE A 277 1.73 11.50 6.92
CA PHE A 277 0.70 11.00 6.00
C PHE A 277 -0.71 10.96 6.58
N ILE A 278 -0.92 10.25 7.70
CA ILE A 278 -2.25 10.11 8.29
C ILE A 278 -2.80 11.46 8.74
N GLY A 279 -1.99 12.29 9.40
CA GLY A 279 -2.41 13.62 9.82
C GLY A 279 -2.87 14.49 8.64
N MET A 280 -2.08 14.54 7.58
CA MET A 280 -2.38 15.37 6.41
C MET A 280 -3.53 14.83 5.55
N GLU A 281 -3.66 13.50 5.41
CA GLU A 281 -4.80 12.88 4.73
C GLU A 281 -6.10 13.10 5.49
N THR A 282 -6.05 13.00 6.82
CA THR A 282 -7.18 13.29 7.71
C THR A 282 -7.56 14.76 7.63
N ALA A 283 -6.57 15.68 7.63
CA ALA A 283 -6.81 17.12 7.45
C ALA A 283 -7.58 17.40 6.15
N ALA A 284 -7.12 16.81 5.04
CA ALA A 284 -7.79 16.95 3.75
C ALA A 284 -9.22 16.38 3.76
N SER A 285 -9.43 15.24 4.42
CA SER A 285 -10.72 14.57 4.48
C SER A 285 -11.74 15.34 5.33
N LEU A 286 -11.34 15.81 6.51
CA LEU A 286 -12.20 16.60 7.40
C LEU A 286 -12.53 17.98 6.81
N THR A 287 -11.56 18.66 6.20
CA THR A 287 -11.80 19.94 5.52
C THR A 287 -12.84 19.79 4.42
N LYS A 288 -12.81 18.69 3.67
CA LYS A 288 -13.81 18.39 2.63
C LYS A 288 -15.22 18.17 3.19
N GLN A 289 -15.33 17.73 4.45
CA GLN A 289 -16.58 17.61 5.20
C GLN A 289 -17.04 18.95 5.83
N GLY A 290 -16.32 20.04 5.60
CA GLY A 290 -16.67 21.37 6.12
C GLY A 290 -16.22 21.61 7.56
N VAL A 291 -15.39 20.77 8.16
CA VAL A 291 -14.80 20.95 9.48
C VAL A 291 -13.62 21.94 9.38
N ALA A 292 -13.55 22.93 10.25
CA ALA A 292 -12.39 23.83 10.36
C ALA A 292 -11.21 23.06 11.00
N VAL A 293 -10.13 22.88 10.28
CA VAL A 293 -9.00 22.04 10.67
C VAL A 293 -7.78 22.88 11.01
N THR A 294 -7.17 22.59 12.18
CA THR A 294 -5.84 23.08 12.54
C THR A 294 -4.88 21.90 12.72
N VAL A 295 -3.76 21.91 12.01
CA VAL A 295 -2.68 20.91 12.13
C VAL A 295 -1.58 21.47 13.03
N VAL A 296 -1.22 20.71 14.07
CA VAL A 296 -0.15 21.03 15.03
C VAL A 296 1.01 20.07 14.82
N SER A 297 2.23 20.59 14.62
CA SER A 297 3.43 19.75 14.44
C SER A 297 4.68 20.45 14.96
N PRO A 298 5.64 19.69 15.56
CA PRO A 298 6.95 20.22 15.92
C PRO A 298 7.85 20.48 14.70
N ASP A 299 7.54 19.94 13.53
CA ASP A 299 8.28 20.15 12.30
C ASP A 299 7.99 21.55 11.73
N LYS A 300 8.91 22.13 10.96
CA LYS A 300 8.77 23.47 10.35
C LYS A 300 7.83 23.47 9.16
N VAL A 301 7.71 22.35 8.48
CA VAL A 301 6.81 22.11 7.35
C VAL A 301 6.29 20.68 7.39
N PRO A 302 5.13 20.38 6.79
CA PRO A 302 4.66 18.98 6.63
C PRO A 302 5.72 18.13 5.90
N PHE A 303 5.88 16.87 6.33
CA PHE A 303 6.81 15.90 5.73
C PHE A 303 8.28 16.32 5.72
N GLU A 304 8.71 17.27 6.56
CA GLU A 304 10.08 17.82 6.55
C GLU A 304 11.16 16.74 6.50
N LYS A 305 11.04 15.70 7.34
CA LYS A 305 12.02 14.61 7.46
C LYS A 305 12.07 13.68 6.26
N LEU A 306 10.94 13.55 5.54
CA LEU A 306 10.82 12.61 4.43
C LEU A 306 11.06 13.27 3.07
N LEU A 307 10.53 14.48 2.88
CA LEU A 307 10.53 15.16 1.57
C LEU A 307 11.41 16.41 1.54
N GLY A 308 11.87 16.87 2.70
CA GLY A 308 12.62 18.13 2.82
C GLY A 308 11.73 19.37 2.82
N GLU A 309 12.32 20.50 3.18
CA GLU A 309 11.61 21.78 3.38
C GLU A 309 10.93 22.28 2.11
N GLN A 310 11.58 22.15 0.95
CA GLN A 310 11.09 22.71 -0.31
C GLN A 310 9.76 22.07 -0.74
N ILE A 311 9.66 20.75 -0.68
CA ILE A 311 8.43 20.02 -0.99
C ILE A 311 7.42 20.15 0.15
N GLY A 312 7.88 20.15 1.40
CA GLY A 312 7.03 20.39 2.56
C GLY A 312 6.25 21.70 2.48
N LYS A 313 6.85 22.79 1.94
CA LYS A 313 6.16 24.06 1.71
C LYS A 313 4.99 23.96 0.72
N ILE A 314 5.05 23.06 -0.28
CA ILE A 314 3.93 22.80 -1.17
C ILE A 314 2.77 22.16 -0.38
N TYR A 315 3.10 21.18 0.46
CA TYR A 315 2.16 20.49 1.34
C TYR A 315 1.62 21.34 2.49
N GLN A 316 2.22 22.47 2.77
CA GLN A 316 1.66 23.51 3.63
C GLN A 316 0.73 24.47 2.85
N LYS A 317 1.23 25.05 1.76
CA LYS A 317 0.54 26.08 0.98
C LYS A 317 -0.80 25.63 0.39
N ILE A 318 -0.87 24.40 -0.11
CA ILE A 318 -2.11 23.88 -0.74
C ILE A 318 -3.21 23.65 0.27
N PRO A 319 -3.01 22.94 1.40
CA PRO A 319 -4.00 22.85 2.46
C PRO A 319 -4.43 24.23 3.02
N GLU A 320 -3.49 25.18 3.20
CA GLU A 320 -3.81 26.56 3.64
C GLU A 320 -4.77 27.25 2.67
N LYS A 321 -4.56 27.13 1.36
CA LYS A 321 -5.47 27.64 0.33
C LYS A 321 -6.86 27.00 0.40
N ASN A 322 -6.97 25.81 0.97
CA ASN A 322 -8.22 25.09 1.17
C ASN A 322 -8.80 25.23 2.59
N GLY A 323 -8.27 26.17 3.40
CA GLY A 323 -8.83 26.50 4.70
C GLY A 323 -8.23 25.75 5.90
N VAL A 324 -7.17 24.97 5.71
CA VAL A 324 -6.42 24.35 6.82
C VAL A 324 -5.52 25.38 7.46
N THR A 325 -5.52 25.45 8.80
CA THR A 325 -4.59 26.27 9.58
C THR A 325 -3.43 25.40 10.07
N PHE A 326 -2.23 25.95 10.16
CA PHE A 326 -1.07 25.27 10.70
C PHE A 326 -0.50 25.97 11.92
N GLN A 327 -0.16 25.19 12.93
CA GLN A 327 0.65 25.55 14.09
C GLN A 327 1.92 24.69 14.05
N LEU A 328 2.94 25.19 13.34
CA LEU A 328 4.20 24.47 13.11
C LEU A 328 5.29 24.96 14.05
N GLY A 329 6.27 24.10 14.35
CA GLY A 329 7.33 24.35 15.32
C GLY A 329 6.85 24.33 16.76
N THR A 330 5.67 23.78 17.04
CA THR A 330 5.05 23.72 18.37
C THR A 330 4.43 22.35 18.64
N LYS A 331 4.12 22.05 19.89
CA LYS A 331 3.58 20.76 20.35
C LYS A 331 2.36 20.94 21.22
N ALA A 332 1.42 20.02 21.14
CA ALA A 332 0.35 19.90 22.13
C ALA A 332 0.91 19.39 23.47
N THR A 333 0.52 20.04 24.56
CA THR A 333 0.95 19.71 25.93
C THR A 333 -0.21 19.23 26.81
N GLU A 334 -1.45 19.57 26.46
CA GLU A 334 -2.65 19.19 27.23
C GLU A 334 -3.88 19.21 26.34
N PHE A 335 -4.82 18.29 26.56
CA PHE A 335 -6.18 18.36 26.03
C PHE A 335 -7.12 18.72 27.17
N VAL A 336 -7.92 19.78 26.99
CA VAL A 336 -8.81 20.35 28.01
C VAL A 336 -10.25 20.05 27.67
N GLY A 337 -11.03 19.62 28.66
CA GLY A 337 -12.45 19.36 28.54
C GLY A 337 -13.01 18.79 29.84
N ASP A 338 -14.32 18.65 29.93
CA ASP A 338 -14.98 17.99 31.08
C ASP A 338 -15.12 16.46 30.82
N ARG A 339 -15.87 16.10 29.78
CA ARG A 339 -16.05 14.69 29.33
C ARG A 339 -15.54 14.48 27.93
N LYS A 340 -15.69 15.47 27.06
CA LYS A 340 -15.22 15.52 25.68
C LYS A 340 -14.16 16.60 25.57
N VAL A 341 -13.24 16.49 24.64
CA VAL A 341 -12.26 17.54 24.36
C VAL A 341 -12.97 18.83 23.93
N GLN A 342 -12.48 19.96 24.42
CA GLN A 342 -12.99 21.32 24.12
C GLN A 342 -11.84 22.22 23.62
N ALA A 343 -10.61 21.90 23.99
CA ALA A 343 -9.46 22.66 23.54
C ALA A 343 -8.16 21.85 23.64
N VAL A 344 -7.16 22.29 22.87
CA VAL A 344 -5.76 21.84 22.92
C VAL A 344 -4.89 22.98 23.39
N ILE A 345 -4.03 22.74 24.37
CA ILE A 345 -2.99 23.69 24.83
C ILE A 345 -1.67 23.35 24.16
N LEU A 346 -1.01 24.37 23.63
CA LEU A 346 0.30 24.25 23.01
C LEU A 346 1.42 24.65 23.98
N ASP A 347 2.65 24.23 23.69
CA ASP A 347 3.84 24.54 24.50
C ASP A 347 4.20 26.03 24.52
N ASN A 348 3.72 26.83 23.56
CA ASN A 348 3.82 28.29 23.55
C ASN A 348 2.71 28.99 24.38
N GLY A 349 1.82 28.23 25.03
CA GLY A 349 0.71 28.73 25.84
C GLY A 349 -0.56 29.05 25.04
N GLU A 350 -0.58 28.90 23.73
CA GLU A 350 -1.77 29.10 22.92
C GLU A 350 -2.83 28.02 23.21
N LYS A 351 -4.11 28.44 23.21
CA LYS A 351 -5.26 27.56 23.41
C LYS A 351 -6.08 27.49 22.13
N LEU A 352 -6.13 26.33 21.51
CA LEU A 352 -6.91 26.04 20.31
C LEU A 352 -8.25 25.39 20.69
N ALA A 353 -9.36 25.99 20.29
CA ALA A 353 -10.67 25.35 20.47
C ALA A 353 -10.79 24.10 19.59
N ALA A 354 -11.29 23.00 20.14
CA ALA A 354 -11.41 21.73 19.44
C ALA A 354 -12.61 20.93 19.93
N ASP A 355 -13.47 20.49 19.01
CA ASP A 355 -14.55 19.53 19.25
C ASP A 355 -14.10 18.10 19.03
N LEU A 356 -12.99 17.95 18.27
CA LEU A 356 -12.40 16.69 17.82
C LEU A 356 -10.87 16.84 17.76
N VAL A 357 -10.15 15.87 18.29
CA VAL A 357 -8.69 15.76 18.16
C VAL A 357 -8.32 14.43 17.49
N ILE A 358 -7.44 14.48 16.50
CA ILE A 358 -6.87 13.27 15.89
C ILE A 358 -5.36 13.26 16.04
N VAL A 359 -4.84 12.19 16.65
CA VAL A 359 -3.43 12.01 16.93
C VAL A 359 -2.79 11.14 15.86
N GLY A 360 -1.96 11.75 15.00
CA GLY A 360 -1.25 11.10 13.89
C GLY A 360 0.27 11.23 14.01
N ILE A 361 0.86 10.72 15.11
CA ILE A 361 2.28 10.87 15.47
C ILE A 361 3.13 9.60 15.22
N GLY A 362 2.71 8.78 14.27
CA GLY A 362 3.40 7.55 13.91
C GLY A 362 2.84 6.32 14.62
N VAL A 363 3.52 5.21 14.44
CA VAL A 363 3.09 3.88 14.93
C VAL A 363 4.25 3.14 15.57
N THR A 364 3.91 2.13 16.38
CA THR A 364 4.87 1.18 16.99
C THR A 364 4.52 -0.23 16.55
N PRO A 365 5.48 -1.09 16.18
CA PRO A 365 5.24 -2.49 15.83
C PRO A 365 4.41 -3.22 16.88
N ALA A 366 3.40 -3.97 16.42
CA ALA A 366 2.52 -4.72 17.32
C ALA A 366 3.15 -6.08 17.67
N THR A 367 4.08 -6.10 18.61
CA THR A 367 4.92 -7.26 18.97
C THR A 367 4.87 -7.66 20.44
N ASP A 368 4.06 -6.97 21.26
CA ASP A 368 4.02 -7.16 22.73
C ASP A 368 3.64 -8.58 23.19
N TYR A 369 3.01 -9.37 22.30
CA TYR A 369 2.54 -10.73 22.55
C TYR A 369 3.62 -11.80 22.28
N LEU A 370 4.81 -11.42 21.79
CA LEU A 370 5.84 -12.36 21.35
C LEU A 370 6.73 -12.81 22.51
N GLU A 371 6.98 -14.12 22.59
CA GLU A 371 7.95 -14.74 23.48
C GLU A 371 8.94 -15.59 22.68
N GLY A 372 10.22 -15.53 23.07
CA GLY A 372 11.27 -16.32 22.44
C GLY A 372 11.76 -15.81 21.10
N VAL A 373 11.42 -14.56 20.75
CA VAL A 373 11.90 -13.81 19.59
C VAL A 373 12.67 -12.58 20.11
N GLU A 374 13.85 -12.35 19.57
CA GLU A 374 14.62 -11.14 19.84
C GLU A 374 14.07 -9.98 19.00
N LEU A 375 13.65 -8.93 19.67
CA LEU A 375 13.13 -7.73 19.03
C LEU A 375 14.25 -6.72 18.79
N ASN A 376 14.07 -5.89 17.77
CA ASN A 376 14.97 -4.78 17.48
C ASN A 376 14.92 -3.76 18.62
N GLU A 377 16.07 -3.45 19.24
CA GLU A 377 16.18 -2.56 20.39
C GLU A 377 15.72 -1.12 20.13
N LYS A 378 15.70 -0.68 18.85
CA LYS A 378 15.35 0.68 18.48
C LYS A 378 13.85 0.96 18.46
N ASP A 379 13.06 -0.03 17.99
CA ASP A 379 11.65 0.20 17.69
C ASP A 379 10.74 -1.02 18.00
N ASN A 380 11.28 -2.05 18.65
CA ASN A 380 10.59 -3.31 18.95
C ASN A 380 10.06 -4.06 17.71
N SER A 381 10.60 -3.81 16.54
CA SER A 381 10.26 -4.57 15.32
C SER A 381 10.94 -5.95 15.33
N ILE A 382 10.55 -6.81 14.41
CA ILE A 382 11.10 -8.16 14.25
C ILE A 382 12.15 -8.13 13.13
N ASN A 383 13.40 -8.51 13.45
CA ASN A 383 14.43 -8.67 12.42
C ASN A 383 14.18 -9.94 11.62
N THR A 384 14.20 -9.83 10.30
CA THR A 384 14.11 -10.95 9.36
C THR A 384 15.36 -11.02 8.48
N ASP A 385 15.56 -12.17 7.86
CA ASP A 385 16.50 -12.32 6.75
C ASP A 385 15.88 -11.83 5.42
N GLU A 386 16.60 -12.00 4.31
CA GLU A 386 16.14 -11.64 2.98
C GLU A 386 14.97 -12.50 2.44
N TYR A 387 14.63 -13.58 3.13
CA TYR A 387 13.49 -14.47 2.86
C TYR A 387 12.28 -14.14 3.74
N LEU A 388 12.34 -13.09 4.56
CA LEU A 388 11.35 -12.71 5.58
C LEU A 388 11.18 -13.76 6.67
N GLN A 389 12.19 -14.62 6.86
CA GLN A 389 12.23 -15.63 7.90
C GLN A 389 12.86 -15.04 9.18
N VAL A 390 12.25 -15.34 10.32
CA VAL A 390 12.74 -14.97 11.66
C VAL A 390 13.54 -16.14 12.27
N THR A 391 12.95 -17.32 12.22
CA THR A 391 13.54 -18.60 12.62
C THR A 391 12.79 -19.74 11.94
N ASP A 392 13.16 -20.99 12.20
CA ASP A 392 12.48 -22.13 11.59
C ASP A 392 10.97 -22.13 11.85
N GLY A 393 10.19 -22.16 10.77
CA GLY A 393 8.72 -22.12 10.82
C GLY A 393 8.12 -20.79 11.29
N LEU A 394 8.92 -19.71 11.42
CA LEU A 394 8.43 -18.39 11.81
C LEU A 394 8.87 -17.33 10.81
N TYR A 395 7.91 -16.58 10.28
CA TYR A 395 8.08 -15.50 9.32
C TYR A 395 7.45 -14.21 9.83
N ALA A 396 7.91 -13.06 9.34
CA ALA A 396 7.31 -11.76 9.66
C ALA A 396 7.19 -10.89 8.40
N ALA A 397 6.06 -10.17 8.27
CA ALA A 397 5.75 -9.40 7.07
C ALA A 397 4.98 -8.10 7.38
N GLY A 398 5.26 -7.05 6.61
CA GLY A 398 4.62 -5.74 6.73
C GLY A 398 5.24 -4.84 7.79
N ASP A 399 4.43 -3.97 8.40
CA ASP A 399 4.90 -2.86 9.24
C ASP A 399 5.73 -3.27 10.46
N LEU A 400 5.60 -4.52 10.92
CA LEU A 400 6.35 -5.03 12.07
C LEU A 400 7.73 -5.61 11.71
N ALA A 401 8.02 -5.84 10.42
CA ALA A 401 9.22 -6.51 9.96
C ALA A 401 10.32 -5.52 9.60
N THR A 402 11.49 -5.68 10.19
CA THR A 402 12.75 -5.06 9.77
C THR A 402 13.53 -6.06 8.94
N PHE A 403 13.87 -5.69 7.72
CA PHE A 403 14.46 -6.56 6.70
C PHE A 403 15.69 -5.92 6.04
N PRO A 404 16.62 -6.72 5.48
CA PRO A 404 17.71 -6.19 4.68
C PRO A 404 17.18 -5.70 3.31
N TYR A 405 17.25 -4.37 3.08
CA TYR A 405 16.83 -3.80 1.81
C TYR A 405 17.90 -4.03 0.75
N TRP A 406 17.60 -4.90 -0.18
CA TRP A 406 18.54 -5.41 -1.20
C TRP A 406 19.19 -4.31 -2.05
N TYR A 407 18.49 -3.18 -2.28
CA TYR A 407 18.96 -2.13 -3.18
C TYR A 407 20.14 -1.32 -2.62
N ASN A 408 20.19 -1.09 -1.31
CA ASN A 408 21.26 -0.35 -0.65
C ASN A 408 21.98 -1.11 0.47
N GLY A 409 21.51 -2.31 0.83
CA GLY A 409 22.08 -3.16 1.88
C GLY A 409 21.74 -2.72 3.31
N GLU A 410 20.91 -1.69 3.50
CA GLU A 410 20.53 -1.21 4.83
C GLU A 410 19.41 -2.08 5.43
N SER A 411 19.52 -2.34 6.73
CA SER A 411 18.39 -2.88 7.50
C SER A 411 17.33 -1.79 7.68
N THR A 412 16.12 -2.06 7.21
CA THR A 412 15.04 -1.06 7.17
C THR A 412 13.68 -1.65 7.52
N ARG A 413 12.76 -0.79 7.96
CA ARG A 413 11.36 -1.06 8.20
C ARG A 413 10.52 0.01 7.50
N ILE A 414 9.52 -0.40 6.76
CA ILE A 414 8.69 0.49 5.93
C ILE A 414 7.22 0.15 6.14
N GLU A 415 6.42 1.15 6.47
CA GLU A 415 5.01 1.04 6.84
C GLU A 415 4.12 1.42 5.66
N HIS A 416 4.03 0.54 4.64
CA HIS A 416 3.23 0.79 3.44
C HIS A 416 2.44 -0.43 3.00
N TRP A 417 1.19 -0.17 2.57
CA TRP A 417 0.24 -1.19 2.11
C TRP A 417 0.81 -2.11 1.04
N ARG A 418 1.36 -1.53 -0.04
CA ARG A 418 1.92 -2.31 -1.15
C ARG A 418 3.12 -3.15 -0.73
N LEU A 419 4.03 -2.60 0.07
CA LEU A 419 5.18 -3.33 0.58
C LEU A 419 4.73 -4.48 1.49
N ALA A 420 3.78 -4.24 2.39
CA ALA A 420 3.23 -5.28 3.24
C ALA A 420 2.61 -6.43 2.42
N ALA A 421 1.90 -6.11 1.34
CA ALA A 421 1.35 -7.09 0.40
C ALA A 421 2.45 -7.89 -0.31
N GLN A 422 3.53 -7.24 -0.78
CA GLN A 422 4.70 -7.93 -1.35
C GLN A 422 5.38 -8.83 -0.32
N HIS A 423 5.55 -8.37 0.92
CA HIS A 423 6.12 -9.17 2.01
C HIS A 423 5.27 -10.41 2.28
N GLY A 424 3.93 -10.26 2.37
CA GLY A 424 3.02 -11.40 2.57
C GLY A 424 3.19 -12.46 1.50
N ARG A 425 3.25 -12.04 0.23
CA ARG A 425 3.48 -12.94 -0.90
C ARG A 425 4.82 -13.67 -0.79
N ILE A 426 5.92 -12.97 -0.55
CA ILE A 426 7.26 -13.57 -0.46
C ILE A 426 7.37 -14.50 0.75
N ALA A 427 6.83 -14.09 1.91
CA ALA A 427 6.79 -14.94 3.08
C ALA A 427 6.04 -16.24 2.82
N ALA A 428 4.86 -16.19 2.16
CA ALA A 428 4.07 -17.36 1.82
C ALA A 428 4.81 -18.32 0.87
N LEU A 429 5.50 -17.81 -0.16
CA LEU A 429 6.36 -18.60 -1.03
C LEU A 429 7.44 -19.33 -0.21
N ASN A 430 8.07 -18.63 0.73
CA ASN A 430 9.11 -19.22 1.55
C ASN A 430 8.56 -20.20 2.60
N MET A 431 7.34 -19.97 3.11
CA MET A 431 6.63 -20.93 3.98
C MET A 431 6.37 -22.26 3.27
N THR A 432 6.15 -22.27 1.96
CA THR A 432 5.98 -23.50 1.16
C THR A 432 7.30 -24.16 0.73
N GLY A 433 8.44 -23.56 1.11
CA GLY A 433 9.77 -24.08 0.82
C GLY A 433 10.44 -23.52 -0.44
N ASN A 434 9.79 -22.58 -1.14
CA ASN A 434 10.39 -21.84 -2.24
C ASN A 434 11.35 -20.78 -1.67
N ARG A 435 12.65 -20.89 -1.94
CA ARG A 435 13.63 -19.91 -1.43
C ARG A 435 13.70 -18.67 -2.32
N VAL A 436 12.77 -17.73 -2.10
CA VAL A 436 12.64 -16.49 -2.85
C VAL A 436 13.04 -15.31 -1.99
N LYS A 437 14.06 -14.56 -2.39
CA LYS A 437 14.46 -13.32 -1.72
C LYS A 437 13.46 -12.20 -1.97
N TYR A 438 13.28 -11.33 -0.98
CA TYR A 438 12.55 -10.10 -1.19
C TYR A 438 13.43 -9.08 -1.93
N GLU A 439 13.13 -8.85 -3.20
CA GLU A 439 13.81 -7.88 -4.08
C GLU A 439 12.82 -6.83 -4.63
N GLY A 440 11.77 -6.54 -3.86
CA GLY A 440 10.80 -5.52 -4.20
C GLY A 440 11.37 -4.11 -4.10
N VAL A 441 10.94 -3.22 -4.98
CA VAL A 441 11.18 -1.79 -4.85
C VAL A 441 10.03 -1.17 -4.06
N PRO A 442 10.29 -0.54 -2.91
CA PRO A 442 9.25 0.14 -2.15
C PRO A 442 8.56 1.21 -3.00
N PHE A 443 7.25 1.24 -2.91
CA PHE A 443 6.42 2.19 -3.62
C PHE A 443 5.22 2.55 -2.78
N PHE A 444 4.96 3.84 -2.58
CA PHE A 444 3.75 4.29 -1.94
C PHE A 444 3.15 5.52 -2.65
N TRP A 445 1.94 5.84 -2.27
CA TRP A 445 1.22 7.01 -2.76
C TRP A 445 0.44 7.68 -1.65
N THR A 446 0.24 8.99 -1.79
CA THR A 446 -0.68 9.75 -0.96
C THR A 446 -1.46 10.73 -1.82
N GLY A 447 -2.71 10.97 -1.48
CA GLY A 447 -3.57 11.94 -2.15
C GLY A 447 -4.15 12.91 -1.13
N GLN A 448 -3.89 14.20 -1.30
CA GLN A 448 -4.35 15.28 -0.41
C GLN A 448 -4.76 16.45 -1.26
N PHE A 449 -6.03 16.87 -1.17
CA PHE A 449 -6.56 17.87 -2.07
C PHE A 449 -6.31 17.50 -3.54
N ASN A 450 -5.53 18.28 -4.28
CA ASN A 450 -5.20 18.04 -5.69
C ASN A 450 -3.81 17.43 -5.91
N ILE A 451 -3.03 17.18 -4.84
CA ILE A 451 -1.72 16.55 -4.96
C ILE A 451 -1.88 15.03 -4.87
N LYS A 452 -1.32 14.32 -5.84
CA LYS A 452 -1.28 12.85 -5.90
C LYS A 452 0.16 12.39 -5.99
N MET A 453 0.88 12.46 -4.87
CA MET A 453 2.29 12.09 -4.83
C MET A 453 2.48 10.57 -4.94
N ARG A 454 3.52 10.17 -5.69
CA ARG A 454 4.11 8.84 -5.68
C ARG A 454 5.53 8.94 -5.16
N TYR A 455 5.92 7.93 -4.42
CA TYR A 455 7.27 7.80 -3.90
C TYR A 455 7.78 6.39 -4.19
N VAL A 456 8.97 6.27 -4.77
CA VAL A 456 9.60 5.01 -5.13
C VAL A 456 11.01 4.92 -4.53
N GLY A 457 11.42 3.70 -4.16
CA GLY A 457 12.65 3.47 -3.42
C GLY A 457 12.50 3.78 -1.93
N HIS A 458 13.61 3.85 -1.22
CA HIS A 458 13.64 4.19 0.20
C HIS A 458 14.98 4.78 0.61
N VAL A 459 14.94 5.87 1.37
CA VAL A 459 16.09 6.50 1.99
C VAL A 459 15.68 7.11 3.32
N LYS A 460 16.51 6.96 4.35
CA LYS A 460 16.26 7.57 5.69
C LYS A 460 16.75 9.00 5.77
N ASP A 461 17.90 9.26 5.17
CA ASP A 461 18.54 10.56 5.06
C ASP A 461 19.26 10.66 3.71
N TRP A 462 19.48 11.86 3.22
CA TRP A 462 20.11 12.10 1.92
C TRP A 462 21.11 13.25 2.00
N ASP A 463 22.11 13.20 1.12
CA ASP A 463 23.11 14.26 0.99
C ASP A 463 22.56 15.43 0.18
N GLU A 464 21.64 15.13 -0.76
CA GLU A 464 21.10 16.08 -1.72
C GLU A 464 19.71 15.66 -2.19
N ALA A 465 18.87 16.65 -2.46
CA ALA A 465 17.58 16.49 -3.15
C ALA A 465 17.60 17.31 -4.45
N ILE A 466 17.58 16.62 -5.60
CA ILE A 466 17.54 17.28 -6.93
C ILE A 466 16.07 17.45 -7.29
N VAL A 467 15.60 18.68 -7.40
CA VAL A 467 14.22 19.02 -7.71
C VAL A 467 14.11 19.47 -9.16
N GLN A 468 13.17 18.89 -9.90
CA GLN A 468 12.84 19.26 -11.29
C GLN A 468 11.32 19.43 -11.42
N GLY A 469 10.88 20.16 -12.45
CA GLY A 469 9.49 20.49 -12.71
C GLY A 469 9.10 21.89 -12.28
N ASP A 470 7.80 22.21 -12.28
CA ASP A 470 7.26 23.50 -11.90
C ASP A 470 6.58 23.43 -10.52
N LEU A 471 7.29 23.87 -9.48
CA LEU A 471 6.77 23.89 -8.12
C LEU A 471 5.60 24.87 -7.93
N SER A 472 5.45 25.88 -8.80
CA SER A 472 4.33 26.83 -8.72
C SER A 472 3.00 26.17 -9.13
N GLU A 473 3.06 25.25 -10.07
CA GLU A 473 1.93 24.39 -10.52
C GLU A 473 1.83 23.09 -9.71
N SER A 474 2.75 22.90 -8.72
CA SER A 474 2.84 21.67 -7.94
C SER A 474 3.20 20.43 -8.76
N GLU A 475 3.72 20.59 -9.96
CA GLU A 475 4.31 19.52 -10.76
C GLU A 475 5.80 19.41 -10.43
N PHE A 476 6.19 18.27 -9.86
CA PHE A 476 7.58 18.05 -9.47
C PHE A 476 7.98 16.58 -9.53
N ILE A 477 9.27 16.38 -9.75
CA ILE A 477 9.98 15.13 -9.49
C ILE A 477 11.24 15.46 -8.69
N VAL A 478 11.44 14.73 -7.59
CA VAL A 478 12.56 14.95 -6.65
C VAL A 478 13.35 13.67 -6.51
N PHE A 479 14.65 13.74 -6.74
CA PHE A 479 15.58 12.64 -6.60
C PHE A 479 16.38 12.81 -5.31
N TYR A 480 16.24 11.86 -4.39
CA TYR A 480 16.99 11.84 -3.13
C TYR A 480 18.26 11.04 -3.32
N VAL A 481 19.39 11.73 -3.21
CA VAL A 481 20.72 11.21 -3.48
C VAL A 481 21.47 10.97 -2.18
N LYS A 482 22.07 9.80 -2.03
CA LYS A 482 22.99 9.46 -0.95
C LYS A 482 24.19 8.71 -1.52
N ASN A 483 25.39 9.12 -1.15
CA ASN A 483 26.63 8.51 -1.62
C ASN A 483 26.69 8.43 -3.16
N LYS A 484 26.31 9.50 -3.86
CA LYS A 484 26.24 9.58 -5.35
C LYS A 484 25.30 8.55 -6.01
N ARG A 485 24.33 8.02 -5.28
CA ARG A 485 23.31 7.12 -5.81
C ARG A 485 21.92 7.67 -5.54
N ILE A 486 21.01 7.54 -6.49
CA ILE A 486 19.60 7.85 -6.32
C ILE A 486 18.96 6.66 -5.58
N LEU A 487 18.54 6.90 -4.34
CA LEU A 487 17.95 5.85 -3.49
C LEU A 487 16.43 5.94 -3.39
N ALA A 488 15.86 7.14 -3.61
CA ALA A 488 14.43 7.33 -3.63
C ALA A 488 14.05 8.48 -4.58
N VAL A 489 12.82 8.46 -5.06
CA VAL A 489 12.27 9.52 -5.91
C VAL A 489 10.82 9.78 -5.51
N ALA A 490 10.45 11.06 -5.34
CA ALA A 490 9.08 11.50 -5.11
C ALA A 490 8.60 12.34 -6.30
N ALA A 491 7.34 12.18 -6.70
CA ALA A 491 6.80 13.00 -7.78
C ALA A 491 5.30 13.26 -7.66
N ASN A 492 4.87 14.39 -8.22
CA ASN A 492 3.48 14.70 -8.53
C ASN A 492 3.40 15.16 -10.00
N GLY A 493 2.55 14.53 -10.81
CA GLY A 493 2.43 14.82 -12.24
C GLY A 493 3.28 13.96 -13.18
N PHE A 494 4.20 13.14 -12.67
CA PHE A 494 5.16 12.30 -13.42
C PHE A 494 4.88 10.81 -13.26
N ASP A 495 3.63 10.40 -13.44
CA ASP A 495 3.17 9.03 -13.15
C ASP A 495 3.91 7.96 -13.96
N ARG A 496 4.16 8.24 -15.25
CA ARG A 496 4.83 7.30 -16.16
C ARG A 496 6.32 7.19 -15.87
N GLU A 497 6.97 8.33 -15.61
CA GLU A 497 8.39 8.41 -15.24
C GLU A 497 8.65 7.65 -13.93
N ILE A 498 7.79 7.81 -12.94
CA ILE A 498 7.89 7.08 -11.67
C ILE A 498 7.75 5.56 -11.88
N ALA A 499 6.87 5.10 -12.76
CA ALA A 499 6.75 3.68 -13.10
C ALA A 499 8.05 3.16 -13.78
N VAL A 500 8.63 3.95 -14.69
CA VAL A 500 9.94 3.63 -15.32
C VAL A 500 11.04 3.59 -14.27
N ILE A 501 11.13 4.59 -13.40
CA ILE A 501 12.15 4.67 -12.35
C ILE A 501 12.05 3.46 -11.41
N SER A 502 10.84 3.06 -11.02
CA SER A 502 10.62 1.85 -10.23
C SER A 502 11.20 0.61 -10.92
N GLU A 503 10.98 0.48 -12.21
CA GLU A 503 11.49 -0.66 -12.98
C GLU A 503 13.01 -0.58 -13.19
N LEU A 504 13.58 0.62 -13.44
CA LEU A 504 15.02 0.82 -13.52
C LEU A 504 15.72 0.52 -12.19
N MET A 505 15.12 0.89 -11.04
CA MET A 505 15.62 0.49 -9.73
C MET A 505 15.61 -1.04 -9.59
N ARG A 506 14.51 -1.71 -9.95
CA ARG A 506 14.39 -3.17 -9.92
C ARG A 506 15.45 -3.86 -10.78
N LEU A 507 15.74 -3.30 -11.95
CA LEU A 507 16.74 -3.81 -12.90
C LEU A 507 18.17 -3.39 -12.54
N GLN A 508 18.38 -2.57 -11.50
CA GLN A 508 19.67 -1.95 -11.15
C GLN A 508 20.28 -1.12 -12.31
N LYS A 509 19.42 -0.48 -13.08
CA LYS A 509 19.79 0.33 -14.27
C LYS A 509 19.55 1.83 -14.06
N MET A 510 19.49 2.29 -12.82
CA MET A 510 19.34 3.74 -12.55
C MET A 510 20.53 4.50 -13.15
N PRO A 511 20.29 5.67 -13.78
CA PRO A 511 21.35 6.50 -14.33
C PRO A 511 22.24 7.08 -13.24
N GLU A 512 23.44 7.51 -13.62
CA GLU A 512 24.30 8.33 -12.77
C GLU A 512 23.62 9.67 -12.44
N VAL A 513 23.90 10.20 -11.25
CA VAL A 513 23.27 11.44 -10.72
C VAL A 513 23.47 12.64 -11.66
N GLU A 514 24.65 12.74 -12.26
CA GLU A 514 25.02 13.82 -13.19
C GLU A 514 24.10 13.89 -14.40
N ARG A 515 23.73 12.72 -14.95
CA ARG A 515 22.79 12.63 -16.09
C ARG A 515 21.39 13.14 -15.72
N VAL A 516 20.97 12.89 -14.50
CA VAL A 516 19.67 13.36 -14.00
C VAL A 516 19.68 14.86 -13.75
N ARG A 517 20.81 15.44 -13.29
CA ARG A 517 20.96 16.89 -13.09
C ARG A 517 20.76 17.72 -14.36
N GLU A 518 21.06 17.15 -15.53
CA GLU A 518 20.87 17.83 -16.82
C GLU A 518 19.38 18.13 -17.12
N GLY A 519 18.44 17.47 -16.42
CA GLY A 519 17.01 17.79 -16.47
C GLY A 519 16.26 17.30 -17.72
N ASN A 520 16.94 16.64 -18.67
CA ASN A 520 16.38 16.18 -19.94
C ASN A 520 16.58 14.68 -20.17
N PHE A 521 16.68 13.88 -19.09
CA PHE A 521 16.93 12.46 -19.19
C PHE A 521 15.73 11.71 -19.80
N ASP A 522 16.00 10.92 -20.85
CA ASP A 522 14.99 10.07 -21.48
C ASP A 522 14.76 8.79 -20.67
N TRP A 523 13.82 8.86 -19.73
CA TRP A 523 13.46 7.74 -18.85
C TRP A 523 12.95 6.54 -19.62
N LEU A 524 12.13 6.74 -20.67
CA LEU A 524 11.55 5.65 -21.46
C LEU A 524 12.61 4.97 -22.34
N GLY A 525 13.48 5.76 -22.96
CA GLY A 525 14.60 5.22 -23.73
C GLY A 525 15.54 4.38 -22.87
N ALA A 526 15.81 4.79 -21.62
CA ALA A 526 16.64 4.06 -20.69
C ALA A 526 16.08 2.67 -20.30
N LEU A 527 14.77 2.49 -20.34
CA LEU A 527 14.14 1.19 -20.06
C LEU A 527 14.34 0.19 -21.21
N ASN A 528 14.49 0.68 -22.43
CA ASN A 528 14.62 -0.13 -23.65
C ASN A 528 16.08 -0.46 -24.02
N CYS A 529 17.04 0.11 -23.31
CA CYS A 529 18.48 -0.20 -23.39
C CYS A 529 18.86 -1.24 -22.36
#